data_edecec610a14d9b9ac00db7932de022a
#
_entry.id   edecec610a14d9b9ac00db7932de022a
#
_cell.length_a   1.000
_cell.length_b   1.000
_cell.length_c   1.000
_cell.angle_alpha   90.00
_cell.angle_beta   90.00
_cell.angle_gamma   90.00
#
_symmetry.space_group_name_H-M   'P 1'
#
loop_
_entity.id
_entity.type
_entity.pdbx_description
1 polymer ?
#
loop_
_entity_poly.entity_id
_entity_poly.type
_entity_poly.pdbx_seq_one_letter_code
_entity_poly.pdbx_strand_id
1 'polypeptide(L)'
;SEYSMQETILLQTQYTGNNERFTQLAKTEKGFILLSAELLVQLDKLGAETARQKAEFEDGWRFISMQKIGSELFVLTQNRYDAAGAELRLFSADTFAQQEFTTDRTGITGLGLCADGRLLLGDNQTVSAFTPETAEEETILVWQELGVADTSEQIWQTDSGFFFYTPNLTELTVLRWMPGEALSKRILSLAIAGNTPVSGYFVQMIQNFNLSQDQYQIEYTIYSD
;
A
#
# COMPACT_ATOMS: atom_id res chain seq x y z
N SER A 1 -9.37 25.26 15.28
CA SER A 1 -8.32 25.65 14.33
C SER A 1 -8.95 25.88 12.99
N GLU A 2 -8.90 27.13 12.52
CA GLU A 2 -9.34 27.48 11.18
C GLU A 2 -8.27 27.05 10.17
N TYR A 3 -8.60 26.17 9.26
CA TYR A 3 -7.77 25.86 8.09
C TYR A 3 -8.03 26.95 7.06
N SER A 4 -7.00 27.72 6.70
CA SER A 4 -7.07 28.66 5.56
C SER A 4 -6.25 28.07 4.40
N MET A 5 -6.80 28.10 3.19
CA MET A 5 -6.06 27.81 1.99
C MET A 5 -5.12 28.98 1.73
N GLN A 6 -3.80 28.74 1.87
CA GLN A 6 -2.81 29.83 1.74
C GLN A 6 -2.43 30.10 0.27
N GLU A 7 -2.41 29.05 -0.57
CA GLU A 7 -2.02 29.20 -1.98
C GLU A 7 -2.50 28.00 -2.80
N THR A 8 -2.90 28.27 -4.06
CA THR A 8 -3.13 27.22 -5.06
C THR A 8 -2.04 27.30 -6.10
N ILE A 9 -1.19 26.26 -6.18
CA ILE A 9 -0.16 26.16 -7.21
C ILE A 9 -0.77 25.44 -8.42
N LEU A 10 -0.83 26.14 -9.55
CA LEU A 10 -1.19 25.51 -10.83
C LEU A 10 0.03 24.76 -11.35
N LEU A 11 -0.07 23.43 -11.43
CA LEU A 11 0.97 22.60 -12.00
C LEU A 11 1.04 22.87 -13.51
N GLN A 12 2.07 23.57 -13.96
CA GLN A 12 2.36 23.82 -15.37
C GLN A 12 3.10 22.64 -15.99
N THR A 13 2.61 21.43 -15.80
CA THR A 13 3.19 20.28 -16.46
C THR A 13 2.62 20.21 -17.88
N GLN A 14 3.49 20.33 -18.87
CA GLN A 14 3.11 20.09 -20.26
C GLN A 14 2.90 18.61 -20.49
N TYR A 15 1.76 18.09 -20.06
CA TYR A 15 1.35 16.74 -20.41
C TYR A 15 0.75 16.76 -21.80
N THR A 16 1.55 16.37 -22.76
CA THR A 16 1.07 16.14 -24.11
C THR A 16 0.32 14.80 -24.14
N GLY A 17 -0.99 14.86 -24.04
CA GLY A 17 -1.78 14.01 -24.89
C GLY A 17 -2.49 12.79 -24.34
N ASN A 18 -2.34 12.36 -23.09
CA ASN A 18 -3.19 11.31 -22.53
C ASN A 18 -3.62 11.69 -21.12
N ASN A 19 -4.82 11.29 -20.72
CA ASN A 19 -5.45 11.55 -19.42
C ASN A 19 -4.66 10.97 -18.24
N GLU A 20 -3.37 11.27 -18.13
CA GLU A 20 -2.55 10.87 -17.01
C GLU A 20 -3.07 11.51 -15.73
N ARG A 21 -3.44 10.68 -14.78
CA ARG A 21 -3.85 11.12 -13.46
C ARG A 21 -2.76 10.81 -12.48
N PHE A 22 -2.28 11.81 -11.76
CA PHE A 22 -1.47 11.57 -10.58
C PHE A 22 -2.34 10.98 -9.49
N THR A 23 -1.84 9.89 -8.90
CA THR A 23 -2.55 9.12 -7.87
C THR A 23 -1.97 9.37 -6.49
N GLN A 24 -0.69 9.76 -6.42
CA GLN A 24 0.00 9.97 -5.15
C GLN A 24 0.92 11.20 -5.21
N LEU A 25 1.16 11.78 -4.04
CA LEU A 25 2.04 12.91 -3.82
C LEU A 25 2.91 12.64 -2.59
N ALA A 26 4.22 12.86 -2.72
CA ALA A 26 5.15 12.87 -1.60
C ALA A 26 5.84 14.23 -1.48
N LYS A 27 5.99 14.74 -0.24
CA LYS A 27 6.71 15.98 0.04
C LYS A 27 8.21 15.70 0.15
N THR A 28 9.02 16.59 -0.44
CA THR A 28 10.48 16.61 -0.31
C THR A 28 10.95 17.93 0.29
N GLU A 29 12.22 18.05 0.60
CA GLU A 29 12.80 19.32 1.03
C GLU A 29 12.81 20.37 -0.07
N LYS A 30 12.92 19.93 -1.32
CA LYS A 30 13.00 20.78 -2.53
C LYS A 30 11.64 21.10 -3.13
N GLY A 31 10.59 20.34 -2.79
CA GLY A 31 9.25 20.49 -3.35
C GLY A 31 8.41 19.24 -3.19
N PHE A 32 7.98 18.63 -4.30
CA PHE A 32 7.06 17.50 -4.30
C PHE A 32 7.45 16.45 -5.34
N ILE A 33 7.09 15.19 -5.08
CA ILE A 33 7.12 14.11 -6.06
C ILE A 33 5.68 13.69 -6.33
N LEU A 34 5.32 13.61 -7.60
CA LEU A 34 4.03 13.10 -8.07
C LEU A 34 4.22 11.75 -8.74
N LEU A 35 3.30 10.84 -8.51
CA LEU A 35 3.27 9.54 -9.16
C LEU A 35 1.99 9.40 -10.00
N SER A 36 2.17 8.98 -11.24
CA SER A 36 1.12 8.41 -12.11
C SER A 36 1.49 6.99 -12.50
N ALA A 37 0.63 6.30 -13.26
CA ALA A 37 0.95 4.97 -13.76
C ALA A 37 2.19 4.93 -14.67
N GLU A 38 2.49 6.03 -15.35
CA GLU A 38 3.57 6.11 -16.35
C GLU A 38 4.74 6.99 -15.92
N LEU A 39 4.53 7.88 -14.95
CA LEU A 39 5.50 8.92 -14.61
C LEU A 39 5.70 9.08 -13.10
N LEU A 40 6.95 9.29 -12.72
CA LEU A 40 7.36 10.00 -11.52
C LEU A 40 7.82 11.40 -11.95
N VAL A 41 7.30 12.43 -11.32
CA VAL A 41 7.64 13.82 -11.63
C VAL A 41 8.06 14.54 -10.36
N GLN A 42 9.22 15.16 -10.38
CA GLN A 42 9.68 16.02 -9.30
C GLN A 42 9.36 17.48 -9.64
N LEU A 43 8.75 18.16 -8.70
CA LEU A 43 8.45 19.59 -8.77
C LEU A 43 9.22 20.32 -7.69
N ASP A 44 9.63 21.55 -7.98
CA ASP A 44 10.13 22.47 -6.96
C ASP A 44 8.98 23.03 -6.10
N LYS A 45 9.32 23.89 -5.14
CA LYS A 45 8.33 24.54 -4.25
C LYS A 45 7.35 25.47 -4.99
N LEU A 46 7.69 25.89 -6.20
CA LEU A 46 6.87 26.75 -7.05
C LEU A 46 6.03 25.97 -8.06
N GLY A 47 6.15 24.62 -8.05
CA GLY A 47 5.44 23.73 -8.95
C GLY A 47 6.10 23.56 -10.33
N ALA A 48 7.33 24.07 -10.53
CA ALA A 48 8.07 23.84 -11.75
C ALA A 48 8.69 22.43 -11.75
N GLU A 49 8.61 21.73 -12.88
CA GLU A 49 9.21 20.40 -13.04
C GLU A 49 10.75 20.49 -13.04
N THR A 50 11.39 19.69 -12.19
CA THR A 50 12.84 19.62 -12.05
C THR A 50 13.43 18.30 -12.51
N ALA A 51 12.67 17.21 -12.43
CA ALA A 51 13.08 15.90 -12.91
C ALA A 51 11.85 15.05 -13.26
N ARG A 52 12.08 14.03 -14.11
CA ARG A 52 11.05 13.06 -14.49
C ARG A 52 11.69 11.69 -14.74
N GLN A 53 10.96 10.65 -14.32
CA GLN A 53 11.25 9.25 -14.61
C GLN A 53 10.04 8.61 -15.27
N LYS A 54 10.23 7.93 -16.39
CA LYS A 54 9.18 7.14 -17.04
C LYS A 54 9.23 5.69 -16.58
N ALA A 55 8.06 5.07 -16.43
CA ALA A 55 7.97 3.63 -16.36
C ALA A 55 8.40 3.02 -17.71
N GLU A 56 8.90 1.79 -17.68
CA GLU A 56 9.19 1.00 -18.88
C GLU A 56 7.89 0.46 -19.49
N PHE A 57 7.04 1.40 -19.93
CA PHE A 57 5.65 1.12 -20.29
C PHE A 57 5.53 0.25 -21.55
N GLU A 58 6.49 0.35 -22.48
CA GLU A 58 6.56 -0.47 -23.69
C GLU A 58 6.70 -1.96 -23.32
N ASP A 59 7.43 -2.26 -22.24
CA ASP A 59 7.58 -3.59 -21.68
C ASP A 59 6.45 -3.99 -20.73
N GLY A 60 5.42 -3.14 -20.61
CA GLY A 60 4.24 -3.39 -19.78
C GLY A 60 4.35 -2.96 -18.33
N TRP A 61 5.45 -2.38 -17.89
CA TRP A 61 5.63 -1.91 -16.54
C TRP A 61 4.88 -0.60 -16.26
N ARG A 62 4.31 -0.48 -15.07
CA ARG A 62 3.66 0.72 -14.58
C ARG A 62 3.98 0.96 -13.12
N PHE A 63 3.97 2.21 -12.69
CA PHE A 63 4.06 2.59 -11.30
C PHE A 63 2.69 2.42 -10.62
N ILE A 64 2.67 1.83 -9.44
CA ILE A 64 1.45 1.56 -8.67
C ILE A 64 1.38 2.43 -7.44
N SER A 65 2.45 2.44 -6.65
CA SER A 65 2.50 3.13 -5.37
C SER A 65 3.90 3.61 -5.09
N MET A 66 4.03 4.65 -4.26
CA MET A 66 5.33 5.12 -3.80
C MET A 66 5.30 5.44 -2.31
N GLN A 67 6.43 5.24 -1.65
CA GLN A 67 6.67 5.67 -0.28
C GLN A 67 8.06 6.32 -0.18
N LYS A 68 8.12 7.54 0.35
CA LYS A 68 9.38 8.24 0.59
C LYS A 68 9.80 8.05 2.05
N ILE A 69 11.06 7.63 2.25
CA ILE A 69 11.70 7.52 3.56
C ILE A 69 13.07 8.21 3.48
N GLY A 70 13.28 9.25 4.25
CA GLY A 70 14.52 10.03 4.15
C GLY A 70 14.78 10.56 2.74
N SER A 71 15.93 10.23 2.18
CA SER A 71 16.34 10.53 0.79
C SER A 71 15.96 9.44 -0.21
N GLU A 72 15.33 8.38 0.22
CA GLU A 72 14.95 7.22 -0.56
C GLU A 72 13.49 7.27 -0.99
N LEU A 73 13.23 6.78 -2.19
CA LEU A 73 11.90 6.64 -2.76
C LEU A 73 11.68 5.19 -3.16
N PHE A 74 10.87 4.48 -2.38
CA PHE A 74 10.41 3.14 -2.69
C PHE A 74 9.22 3.23 -3.64
N VAL A 75 9.30 2.54 -4.76
CA VAL A 75 8.28 2.55 -5.80
C VAL A 75 7.86 1.13 -6.11
N LEU A 76 6.60 0.83 -5.90
CA LEU A 76 6.00 -0.41 -6.34
C LEU A 76 5.68 -0.29 -7.82
N THR A 77 6.22 -1.22 -8.61
CA THR A 77 5.96 -1.35 -10.04
C THR A 77 5.24 -2.66 -10.30
N GLN A 78 4.42 -2.69 -11.32
CA GLN A 78 3.71 -3.90 -11.73
C GLN A 78 3.78 -4.06 -13.24
N ASN A 79 4.05 -5.29 -13.70
CA ASN A 79 3.92 -5.63 -15.09
C ASN A 79 2.46 -6.00 -15.40
N ARG A 80 1.85 -5.31 -16.37
CA ARG A 80 0.43 -5.54 -16.75
C ARG A 80 0.18 -6.90 -17.41
N TYR A 81 1.24 -7.56 -17.89
CA TYR A 81 1.14 -8.88 -18.52
C TYR A 81 1.37 -10.01 -17.52
N ASP A 82 1.89 -9.71 -16.34
CA ASP A 82 2.13 -10.66 -15.27
C ASP A 82 1.51 -10.16 -13.97
N ALA A 83 0.40 -10.75 -13.56
CA ALA A 83 -0.31 -10.37 -12.33
C ALA A 83 0.52 -10.64 -11.06
N ALA A 84 1.48 -11.57 -11.12
CA ALA A 84 2.41 -11.84 -10.01
C ALA A 84 3.66 -10.96 -10.04
N GLY A 85 3.87 -10.19 -11.11
CA GLY A 85 5.06 -9.42 -11.39
C GLY A 85 5.08 -8.03 -10.75
N ALA A 86 4.66 -7.88 -9.49
CA ALA A 86 4.89 -6.65 -8.75
C ALA A 86 6.31 -6.66 -8.18
N GLU A 87 7.06 -5.60 -8.44
CA GLU A 87 8.44 -5.40 -7.96
C GLU A 87 8.54 -4.11 -7.15
N LEU A 88 9.27 -4.18 -6.05
CA LEU A 88 9.65 -3.00 -5.30
C LEU A 88 10.99 -2.48 -5.83
N ARG A 89 11.01 -1.24 -6.30
CA ARG A 89 12.22 -0.57 -6.81
C ARG A 89 12.59 0.60 -5.91
N LEU A 90 13.89 0.82 -5.75
CA LEU A 90 14.43 1.92 -4.96
C LEU A 90 15.02 2.99 -5.88
N PHE A 91 14.66 4.24 -5.63
CA PHE A 91 15.18 5.42 -6.31
C PHE A 91 15.70 6.43 -5.30
N SER A 92 16.65 7.23 -5.71
CA SER A 92 16.96 8.48 -5.00
C SER A 92 15.78 9.44 -5.14
N ALA A 93 15.24 9.94 -4.03
CA ALA A 93 14.16 10.92 -4.05
C ALA A 93 14.58 12.27 -4.65
N ASP A 94 15.89 12.54 -4.73
CA ASP A 94 16.44 13.80 -5.22
C ASP A 94 16.74 13.80 -6.73
N THR A 95 17.08 12.66 -7.30
CA THR A 95 17.59 12.56 -8.68
C THR A 95 16.84 11.55 -9.54
N PHE A 96 15.98 10.73 -8.94
CA PHE A 96 15.35 9.56 -9.54
C PHE A 96 16.35 8.53 -10.11
N ALA A 97 17.62 8.59 -9.70
CA ALA A 97 18.55 7.52 -10.02
C ALA A 97 18.11 6.24 -9.31
N GLN A 98 17.90 5.18 -10.09
CA GLN A 98 17.60 3.87 -9.54
C GLN A 98 18.82 3.33 -8.80
N GLN A 99 18.57 2.74 -7.64
CA GLN A 99 19.58 2.15 -6.76
C GLN A 99 19.42 0.63 -6.74
N GLU A 100 20.49 -0.08 -6.43
CA GLU A 100 20.43 -1.51 -6.21
C GLU A 100 19.60 -1.78 -4.95
N PHE A 101 18.56 -2.58 -5.11
CA PHE A 101 17.68 -2.98 -4.03
C PHE A 101 17.13 -4.38 -4.33
N THR A 102 17.12 -5.24 -3.35
CA THR A 102 16.56 -6.58 -3.47
C THR A 102 15.66 -6.86 -2.28
N THR A 103 14.53 -7.49 -2.56
CA THR A 103 13.65 -8.08 -1.56
C THR A 103 13.21 -9.44 -2.05
N ASP A 104 13.16 -10.41 -1.15
CA ASP A 104 12.67 -11.76 -1.45
C ASP A 104 11.13 -11.80 -1.49
N ARG A 105 10.47 -10.69 -1.12
CA ARG A 105 9.02 -10.63 -1.06
C ARG A 105 8.42 -10.43 -2.44
N THR A 106 7.49 -11.31 -2.76
CA THR A 106 6.67 -11.26 -3.98
C THR A 106 5.21 -10.94 -3.65
N GLY A 107 4.44 -10.51 -4.65
CA GLY A 107 3.00 -10.29 -4.47
C GLY A 107 2.66 -9.03 -3.63
N ILE A 108 3.58 -8.08 -3.50
CA ILE A 108 3.32 -6.82 -2.81
C ILE A 108 2.24 -6.06 -3.58
N THR A 109 1.20 -5.62 -2.88
CA THR A 109 0.08 -4.86 -3.46
C THR A 109 0.00 -3.43 -2.94
N GLY A 110 0.64 -3.14 -1.80
CA GLY A 110 0.59 -1.83 -1.19
C GLY A 110 1.85 -1.45 -0.43
N LEU A 111 2.11 -0.15 -0.39
CA LEU A 111 3.19 0.45 0.37
C LEU A 111 2.64 1.43 1.41
N GLY A 112 3.38 1.59 2.50
CA GLY A 112 3.07 2.56 3.52
C GLY A 112 4.23 2.85 4.45
N LEU A 113 3.92 3.54 5.55
CA LEU A 113 4.90 3.95 6.54
C LEU A 113 4.47 3.50 7.93
N CYS A 114 5.39 2.85 8.65
CA CYS A 114 5.26 2.60 10.08
C CYS A 114 5.40 3.90 10.89
N ALA A 115 4.83 3.91 12.09
CA ALA A 115 5.03 5.01 13.05
C ALA A 115 6.51 5.20 13.43
N ASP A 116 7.29 4.12 13.43
CA ASP A 116 8.73 4.12 13.70
C ASP A 116 9.60 4.47 12.48
N GLY A 117 9.00 4.73 11.32
CA GLY A 117 9.67 5.12 10.09
C GLY A 117 10.08 3.99 9.16
N ARG A 118 9.82 2.71 9.53
CA ARG A 118 10.04 1.57 8.63
C ARG A 118 9.02 1.56 7.49
N LEU A 119 9.38 0.91 6.38
CA LEU A 119 8.48 0.70 5.25
C LEU A 119 7.42 -0.36 5.60
N LEU A 120 6.15 -0.09 5.32
CA LEU A 120 5.11 -1.10 5.35
C LEU A 120 4.95 -1.73 3.96
N LEU A 121 5.01 -3.05 3.93
CA LEU A 121 4.75 -3.87 2.76
C LEU A 121 3.47 -4.67 2.99
N GLY A 122 2.46 -4.45 2.15
CA GLY A 122 1.22 -5.20 2.18
C GLY A 122 1.10 -6.15 1.00
N ASP A 123 0.57 -7.33 1.24
CA ASP A 123 0.10 -8.27 0.22
C ASP A 123 -1.31 -8.75 0.55
N ASN A 124 -1.80 -9.78 -0.14
CA ASN A 124 -3.14 -10.33 0.08
C ASN A 124 -3.27 -11.17 1.36
N GLN A 125 -2.20 -11.39 2.12
CA GLN A 125 -2.19 -12.20 3.33
C GLN A 125 -1.77 -11.40 4.56
N THR A 126 -0.76 -10.55 4.41
CA THR A 126 -0.09 -9.90 5.55
C THR A 126 0.26 -8.44 5.27
N VAL A 127 0.50 -7.71 6.36
CA VAL A 127 1.26 -6.46 6.36
C VAL A 127 2.49 -6.65 7.23
N SER A 128 3.63 -6.29 6.70
CA SER A 128 4.90 -6.39 7.40
C SER A 128 5.62 -5.05 7.44
N ALA A 129 6.35 -4.80 8.53
CA ALA A 129 7.32 -3.73 8.61
C ALA A 129 8.66 -4.23 8.07
N PHE A 130 9.20 -3.51 7.13
CA PHE A 130 10.45 -3.82 6.46
C PHE A 130 11.51 -2.76 6.79
N THR A 131 12.71 -3.22 7.15
CA THR A 131 13.87 -2.38 7.40
C THR A 131 14.81 -2.46 6.21
N PRO A 132 14.90 -1.42 5.36
CA PRO A 132 15.67 -1.48 4.11
C PRO A 132 17.15 -1.77 4.32
N GLU A 133 17.76 -1.24 5.38
CA GLU A 133 19.19 -1.34 5.64
C GLU A 133 19.64 -2.76 6.00
N THR A 134 18.77 -3.55 6.64
CA THR A 134 19.09 -4.93 7.08
C THR A 134 18.36 -5.99 6.28
N ALA A 135 17.42 -5.59 5.42
CA ALA A 135 16.45 -6.45 4.73
C ALA A 135 15.62 -7.32 5.69
N GLU A 136 15.51 -6.92 6.96
CA GLU A 136 14.68 -7.61 7.95
C GLU A 136 13.21 -7.26 7.78
N GLU A 137 12.37 -8.25 7.94
CA GLU A 137 10.91 -8.13 7.82
C GLU A 137 10.23 -8.69 9.06
N GLU A 138 9.30 -7.92 9.63
CA GLU A 138 8.49 -8.29 10.78
C GLU A 138 7.01 -8.25 10.38
N THR A 139 6.31 -9.38 10.43
CA THR A 139 4.86 -9.41 10.19
C THR A 139 4.12 -8.71 11.32
N ILE A 140 3.34 -7.69 10.97
CA ILE A 140 2.57 -6.88 11.92
C ILE A 140 1.10 -7.29 11.93
N LEU A 141 0.54 -7.60 10.76
CA LEU A 141 -0.85 -7.99 10.61
C LEU A 141 -0.98 -9.21 9.71
N VAL A 142 -1.94 -10.06 10.05
CA VAL A 142 -2.43 -11.15 9.21
C VAL A 142 -3.89 -10.87 8.90
N TRP A 143 -4.23 -10.63 7.63
CA TRP A 143 -5.57 -10.22 7.21
C TRP A 143 -6.65 -11.21 7.62
N GLN A 144 -6.34 -12.50 7.50
CA GLN A 144 -7.26 -13.58 7.87
C GLN A 144 -7.65 -13.52 9.37
N GLU A 145 -6.71 -13.20 10.26
CA GLU A 145 -6.96 -13.07 11.69
C GLU A 145 -7.89 -11.90 12.00
N LEU A 146 -7.84 -10.86 11.17
CA LEU A 146 -8.69 -9.68 11.32
C LEU A 146 -10.02 -9.79 10.58
N GLY A 147 -10.21 -10.88 9.81
CA GLY A 147 -11.38 -11.04 8.94
C GLY A 147 -11.46 -10.03 7.80
N VAL A 148 -10.32 -9.47 7.37
CA VAL A 148 -10.22 -8.53 6.25
C VAL A 148 -9.77 -9.29 5.01
N ALA A 149 -10.49 -9.14 3.89
CA ALA A 149 -10.25 -9.92 2.66
C ALA A 149 -9.53 -9.13 1.56
N ASP A 150 -9.35 -7.83 1.71
CA ASP A 150 -8.90 -6.97 0.62
C ASP A 150 -7.48 -6.47 0.79
N THR A 151 -6.78 -6.47 -0.34
CA THR A 151 -5.48 -5.86 -0.52
C THR A 151 -5.63 -4.35 -0.62
N SER A 152 -4.95 -3.61 0.24
CA SER A 152 -4.96 -2.15 0.19
C SER A 152 -3.70 -1.63 -0.50
N GLU A 153 -3.89 -0.68 -1.42
CA GLU A 153 -2.78 -0.04 -2.13
C GLU A 153 -2.01 0.95 -1.25
N GLN A 154 -2.64 1.46 -0.20
CA GLN A 154 -2.02 2.39 0.73
C GLN A 154 -2.30 1.99 2.17
N ILE A 155 -1.25 1.96 2.98
CA ILE A 155 -1.27 1.52 4.36
C ILE A 155 -0.54 2.56 5.20
N TRP A 156 -1.16 3.03 6.29
CA TRP A 156 -0.51 3.90 7.26
C TRP A 156 -0.64 3.35 8.66
N GLN A 157 0.41 3.48 9.43
CA GLN A 157 0.39 3.27 10.86
C GLN A 157 0.46 4.62 11.57
N THR A 158 -0.43 4.79 12.54
CA THR A 158 -0.41 5.94 13.45
C THR A 158 -0.18 5.45 14.88
N ASP A 159 0.05 6.35 15.82
CA ASP A 159 0.19 6.03 17.25
C ASP A 159 -1.04 5.31 17.83
N SER A 160 -2.18 5.38 17.16
CA SER A 160 -3.48 4.82 17.59
C SER A 160 -4.02 3.71 16.70
N GLY A 161 -3.32 3.30 15.63
CA GLY A 161 -3.82 2.22 14.77
C GLY A 161 -3.36 2.28 13.33
N PHE A 162 -3.97 1.42 12.52
CA PHE A 162 -3.70 1.32 11.09
C PHE A 162 -4.88 1.84 10.29
N PHE A 163 -4.57 2.57 9.22
CA PHE A 163 -5.54 3.05 8.25
C PHE A 163 -5.31 2.33 6.93
N PHE A 164 -6.37 1.80 6.35
CA PHE A 164 -6.33 1.14 5.05
C PHE A 164 -7.16 1.90 4.06
N TYR A 165 -6.63 2.02 2.88
CA TYR A 165 -7.30 2.65 1.77
C TYR A 165 -7.57 1.61 0.68
N THR A 166 -8.83 1.42 0.34
CA THR A 166 -9.18 0.50 -0.75
C THR A 166 -9.04 1.17 -2.11
N PRO A 167 -8.65 0.42 -3.16
CA PRO A 167 -8.43 0.99 -4.49
C PRO A 167 -9.64 1.69 -5.09
N ASN A 168 -10.82 1.42 -4.59
CA ASN A 168 -12.08 2.02 -5.08
C ASN A 168 -12.37 3.41 -4.52
N LEU A 169 -11.51 3.97 -3.67
CA LEU A 169 -11.69 5.29 -3.03
C LEU A 169 -12.99 5.44 -2.21
N THR A 170 -13.73 4.37 -1.97
CA THR A 170 -15.07 4.42 -1.37
C THR A 170 -15.09 4.04 0.09
N GLU A 171 -14.09 3.30 0.55
CA GLU A 171 -14.05 2.79 1.91
C GLU A 171 -12.68 3.01 2.55
N LEU A 172 -12.68 3.56 3.75
CA LEU A 172 -11.51 3.67 4.62
C LEU A 172 -11.73 2.74 5.81
N THR A 173 -10.94 1.68 5.89
CA THR A 173 -10.97 0.79 7.05
C THR A 173 -9.93 1.26 8.07
N VAL A 174 -10.37 1.49 9.29
CA VAL A 174 -9.53 1.88 10.41
C VAL A 174 -9.45 0.73 11.39
N LEU A 175 -8.26 0.17 11.56
CA LEU A 175 -7.95 -0.80 12.60
C LEU A 175 -7.29 -0.07 13.77
N ARG A 176 -7.78 -0.29 14.97
CA ARG A 176 -7.21 0.26 16.19
C ARG A 176 -6.53 -0.85 16.97
N TRP A 177 -5.30 -0.61 17.33
CA TRP A 177 -4.62 -1.45 18.31
C TRP A 177 -5.28 -1.26 19.68
N MET A 178 -5.78 -2.34 20.25
CA MET A 178 -6.32 -2.36 21.61
C MET A 178 -5.38 -3.19 22.49
N PRO A 179 -4.54 -2.54 23.33
CA PRO A 179 -3.63 -3.28 24.18
C PRO A 179 -4.39 -4.04 25.28
N GLY A 180 -4.07 -5.32 25.42
CA GLY A 180 -4.17 -6.11 26.66
C GLY A 180 -5.49 -6.75 27.02
N GLU A 181 -6.62 -6.27 26.61
CA GLU A 181 -7.92 -6.97 26.70
C GLU A 181 -8.35 -7.36 25.29
N ALA A 182 -7.47 -8.07 24.60
CA ALA A 182 -7.85 -8.73 23.37
C ALA A 182 -9.16 -9.48 23.66
N LEU A 183 -10.22 -9.08 23.01
CA LEU A 183 -11.47 -9.78 23.02
C LEU A 183 -11.16 -11.24 22.88
N SER A 184 -11.25 -12.01 23.97
CA SER A 184 -11.03 -13.45 23.96
C SER A 184 -12.21 -14.09 23.25
N LYS A 185 -12.37 -13.75 21.98
CA LYS A 185 -13.39 -14.35 21.12
C LYS A 185 -13.09 -15.84 21.04
N ARG A 186 -14.13 -16.64 21.17
CA ARG A 186 -14.00 -18.09 20.91
C ARG A 186 -13.88 -18.29 19.43
N ILE A 187 -12.79 -18.95 19.02
CA ILE A 187 -12.51 -19.24 17.61
C ILE A 187 -13.42 -20.37 17.14
N LEU A 188 -14.14 -20.13 16.07
CA LEU A 188 -14.92 -21.12 15.32
C LEU A 188 -14.13 -21.45 14.04
N SER A 189 -13.47 -22.59 14.02
CA SER A 189 -12.68 -23.01 12.86
C SER A 189 -13.61 -23.59 11.78
N LEU A 190 -13.53 -23.04 10.57
CA LEU A 190 -14.26 -23.49 9.39
C LEU A 190 -13.29 -24.11 8.38
N ALA A 191 -13.44 -25.40 8.10
CA ALA A 191 -12.71 -26.09 7.06
C ALA A 191 -13.47 -26.02 5.74
N ILE A 192 -12.84 -25.49 4.70
CA ILE A 192 -13.41 -25.42 3.35
C ILE A 192 -12.62 -26.36 2.45
N ALA A 193 -13.28 -27.37 1.88
CA ALA A 193 -12.66 -28.28 0.93
C ALA A 193 -12.91 -27.78 -0.50
N GLY A 194 -11.87 -27.75 -1.32
CA GLY A 194 -12.00 -27.46 -2.74
C GLY A 194 -10.88 -26.58 -3.31
N ASN A 195 -10.73 -26.67 -4.62
CA ASN A 195 -9.78 -25.86 -5.39
C ASN A 195 -10.41 -24.57 -5.96
N THR A 196 -11.62 -24.24 -5.54
CA THR A 196 -12.32 -23.04 -5.99
C THR A 196 -12.05 -21.90 -5.02
N PRO A 197 -11.69 -20.71 -5.50
CA PRO A 197 -11.57 -19.54 -4.64
C PRO A 197 -12.87 -19.31 -3.86
N VAL A 198 -12.75 -19.05 -2.57
CA VAL A 198 -13.91 -18.70 -1.76
C VAL A 198 -14.49 -17.39 -2.31
N SER A 199 -15.82 -17.38 -2.54
CA SER A 199 -16.44 -16.18 -3.11
C SER A 199 -16.27 -14.98 -2.20
N GLY A 200 -16.00 -13.79 -2.74
CA GLY A 200 -15.88 -12.55 -1.99
C GLY A 200 -17.11 -12.28 -1.11
N TYR A 201 -18.30 -12.67 -1.55
CA TYR A 201 -19.54 -12.58 -0.75
C TYR A 201 -19.46 -13.42 0.53
N PHE A 202 -18.93 -14.62 0.45
CA PHE A 202 -18.80 -15.51 1.63
C PHE A 202 -17.77 -14.95 2.63
N VAL A 203 -16.66 -14.45 2.13
CA VAL A 203 -15.64 -13.78 2.96
C VAL A 203 -16.25 -12.56 3.66
N GLN A 204 -17.01 -11.75 2.94
CA GLN A 204 -17.69 -10.58 3.50
C GLN A 204 -18.72 -10.97 4.59
N MET A 205 -19.42 -12.10 4.42
CA MET A 205 -20.30 -12.61 5.47
C MET A 205 -19.56 -12.97 6.76
N ILE A 206 -18.40 -13.64 6.64
CA ILE A 206 -17.53 -13.95 7.78
C ILE A 206 -17.06 -12.67 8.45
N GLN A 207 -16.60 -11.69 7.68
CA GLN A 207 -16.17 -10.40 8.18
C GLN A 207 -17.28 -9.69 8.96
N ASN A 208 -18.47 -9.58 8.37
CA ASN A 208 -19.61 -8.95 9.00
C ASN A 208 -19.98 -9.66 10.31
N PHE A 209 -19.90 -10.99 10.34
CA PHE A 209 -20.12 -11.74 11.57
C PHE A 209 -19.06 -11.41 12.62
N ASN A 210 -17.77 -11.45 12.24
CA ASN A 210 -16.66 -11.18 13.17
C ASN A 210 -16.69 -9.76 13.74
N LEU A 211 -17.18 -8.79 12.98
CA LEU A 211 -17.32 -7.39 13.39
C LEU A 211 -18.60 -7.10 14.18
N SER A 212 -19.66 -7.89 14.01
CA SER A 212 -20.98 -7.60 14.57
C SER A 212 -21.16 -8.04 16.02
N GLN A 213 -20.21 -8.80 16.57
CA GLN A 213 -20.30 -9.36 17.93
C GLN A 213 -18.90 -9.65 18.52
N ASP A 214 -18.82 -9.77 19.85
CA ASP A 214 -17.58 -9.84 20.61
C ASP A 214 -17.27 -11.22 21.21
N GLN A 215 -18.14 -12.21 21.00
CA GLN A 215 -18.01 -13.52 21.65
C GLN A 215 -17.30 -14.56 20.80
N TYR A 216 -17.44 -14.49 19.48
CA TYR A 216 -16.92 -15.48 18.55
C TYR A 216 -16.18 -14.83 17.40
N GLN A 217 -15.23 -15.57 16.85
CA GLN A 217 -14.52 -15.24 15.61
C GLN A 217 -14.49 -16.47 14.72
N ILE A 218 -14.88 -16.32 13.45
CA ILE A 218 -14.76 -17.39 12.47
C ILE A 218 -13.41 -17.23 11.79
N GLU A 219 -12.61 -18.30 11.86
CA GLU A 219 -11.39 -18.48 11.07
C GLU A 219 -11.64 -19.61 10.08
N TYR A 220 -11.20 -19.44 8.83
CA TYR A 220 -11.37 -20.50 7.84
C TYR A 220 -10.05 -20.94 7.23
N THR A 221 -9.96 -22.24 6.91
CA THR A 221 -8.83 -22.83 6.21
C THR A 221 -9.34 -23.55 4.96
N ILE A 222 -8.70 -23.28 3.83
CA ILE A 222 -9.03 -23.94 2.57
C ILE A 222 -8.08 -25.13 2.41
N TYR A 223 -8.66 -26.32 2.23
CA TYR A 223 -7.92 -27.54 1.96
C TYR A 223 -8.07 -27.88 0.48
N SER A 224 -6.95 -27.80 -0.26
CA SER A 224 -6.85 -28.30 -1.63
C SER A 224 -6.36 -29.75 -1.60
N ASP A 225 -6.97 -30.61 -2.39
CA ASP A 225 -6.48 -31.98 -2.62
C ASP A 225 -5.18 -32.00 -3.44
#